data_3da8855b7bbcdf4d29c0031a8207fdff
#
_entry.id   3da8855b7bbcdf4d29c0031a8207fdff
#
_cell.length_a   1.000
_cell.length_b   1.000
_cell.length_c   1.000
_cell.angle_alpha   90.00
_cell.angle_beta   90.00
_cell.angle_gamma   90.00
#
_symmetry.space_group_name_H-M   'P 1'
#
loop_
_entity.id
_entity.type
_entity.pdbx_description
1 polymer ?
#
loop_
_entity_poly.entity_id
_entity_poly.type
_entity_poly.pdbx_seq_one_letter_code
_entity_poly.pdbx_strand_id
1 'polypeptide(L)'
;MDTMFSAIGKCAELEEPIRAELFGVERLEQHAASLAAAQVVTDDARVGRLLTPRVRENGRVLVASYQAIARTIRDEKAITPAAEWFVDNFHIIDEQLREIIDDLPPGYYRQLPKLASGHLKHYPRVIGVAWAFVA
;
A
#
# COMPACT_ATOMS: atom_id res chain seq x y z
N MET A 1 24.73 7.60 -43.67
CA MET A 1 23.63 8.35 -43.03
C MET A 1 22.45 7.41 -42.77
N ASP A 2 22.78 6.16 -42.38
CA ASP A 2 21.77 5.05 -42.29
C ASP A 2 21.93 4.14 -41.07
N THR A 3 22.46 4.68 -39.95
CA THR A 3 22.71 3.83 -38.75
C THR A 3 21.91 4.27 -37.52
N MET A 4 21.03 5.27 -37.66
CA MET A 4 20.29 5.83 -36.53
C MET A 4 18.84 5.33 -36.41
N PHE A 5 18.32 4.70 -37.47
CA PHE A 5 16.94 4.18 -37.50
C PHE A 5 16.83 2.70 -37.14
N SER A 6 17.95 1.96 -37.03
CA SER A 6 17.95 0.53 -36.67
C SER A 6 17.85 0.26 -35.16
N ALA A 7 17.98 1.27 -34.32
CA ALA A 7 17.92 1.11 -32.87
C ALA A 7 16.51 1.27 -32.26
N ILE A 8 15.54 1.77 -33.04
CA ILE A 8 14.16 1.99 -32.57
C ILE A 8 13.27 0.75 -32.78
N GLY A 9 13.74 -0.23 -33.55
CA GLY A 9 12.96 -1.44 -33.90
C GLY A 9 13.02 -2.59 -32.89
N LYS A 10 13.74 -2.47 -31.76
CA LYS A 10 13.90 -3.56 -30.78
C LYS A 10 13.30 -3.31 -29.41
N CYS A 11 12.55 -2.24 -29.23
CA CYS A 11 11.86 -1.96 -27.95
C CYS A 11 10.35 -2.13 -28.00
N ALA A 12 9.85 -2.99 -28.86
CA ALA A 12 8.42 -3.29 -28.92
C ALA A 12 8.18 -4.81 -28.92
N GLU A 13 8.87 -5.57 -28.09
CA GLU A 13 8.18 -6.66 -27.43
C GLU A 13 7.31 -5.98 -26.38
N LEU A 14 6.07 -5.69 -26.78
CA LEU A 14 4.99 -5.41 -25.85
C LEU A 14 4.95 -6.63 -24.94
N GLU A 15 5.49 -6.50 -23.73
CA GLU A 15 5.17 -7.42 -22.64
C GLU A 15 3.65 -7.53 -22.67
N GLU A 16 3.15 -8.74 -22.91
CA GLU A 16 1.72 -8.99 -22.80
C GLU A 16 1.32 -8.41 -21.43
N PRO A 17 0.26 -7.58 -21.37
CA PRO A 17 -0.15 -7.01 -20.11
C PRO A 17 -0.31 -8.16 -19.14
N ILE A 18 0.38 -8.10 -18.00
CA ILE A 18 0.25 -9.09 -16.93
C ILE A 18 -1.24 -9.20 -16.70
N ARG A 19 -1.84 -10.26 -17.22
CA ARG A 19 -3.25 -10.56 -16.95
C ARG A 19 -3.27 -10.89 -15.48
N ALA A 20 -3.69 -9.92 -14.67
CA ALA A 20 -4.06 -10.18 -13.29
C ALA A 20 -5.10 -11.30 -13.35
N GLU A 21 -4.71 -12.53 -12.98
CA GLU A 21 -5.65 -13.63 -12.89
C GLU A 21 -6.68 -13.23 -11.84
N LEU A 22 -7.87 -12.87 -12.31
CA LEU A 22 -9.01 -12.70 -11.43
C LEU A 22 -9.32 -14.08 -10.86
N PHE A 23 -9.00 -14.28 -9.61
CA PHE A 23 -9.32 -15.53 -8.93
C PHE A 23 -10.83 -15.69 -8.85
N GLY A 24 -11.33 -16.83 -9.34
CA GLY A 24 -12.68 -17.26 -9.01
C GLY A 24 -12.84 -17.49 -7.51
N VAL A 25 -14.07 -17.51 -7.02
CA VAL A 25 -14.38 -17.68 -5.58
C VAL A 25 -13.69 -18.90 -4.98
N GLU A 26 -13.73 -20.03 -5.67
CA GLU A 26 -13.10 -21.28 -5.21
C GLU A 26 -11.58 -21.15 -5.05
N ARG A 27 -10.93 -20.41 -5.94
CA ARG A 27 -9.47 -20.18 -5.88
C ARG A 27 -9.11 -19.20 -4.77
N LEU A 28 -9.97 -18.21 -4.50
CA LEU A 28 -9.83 -17.32 -3.35
C LEU A 28 -9.96 -18.08 -2.02
N GLU A 29 -10.92 -18.99 -1.93
CA GLU A 29 -11.12 -19.84 -0.74
C GLU A 29 -9.92 -20.77 -0.51
N GLN A 30 -9.40 -21.41 -1.56
CA GLN A 30 -8.20 -22.25 -1.48
C GLN A 30 -6.98 -21.44 -1.06
N HIS A 31 -6.81 -20.23 -1.60
CA HIS A 31 -5.73 -19.32 -1.23
C HIS A 31 -5.85 -18.89 0.22
N ALA A 32 -7.05 -18.52 0.68
CA ALA A 32 -7.30 -18.16 2.08
C ALA A 32 -7.00 -19.32 3.03
N ALA A 33 -7.41 -20.54 2.69
CA ALA A 33 -7.12 -21.74 3.47
C ALA A 33 -5.60 -22.03 3.54
N SER A 34 -4.90 -21.89 2.43
CA SER A 34 -3.45 -22.05 2.36
C SER A 34 -2.72 -21.01 3.22
N LEU A 35 -3.13 -19.75 3.15
CA LEU A 35 -2.60 -18.67 4.02
C LEU A 35 -2.85 -18.95 5.49
N ALA A 36 -4.06 -19.39 5.85
CA ALA A 36 -4.41 -19.72 7.23
C ALA A 36 -3.54 -20.84 7.79
N ALA A 37 -3.23 -21.85 6.97
CA ALA A 37 -2.36 -22.97 7.34
C ALA A 37 -0.88 -22.55 7.45
N ALA A 38 -0.40 -21.69 6.57
CA ALA A 38 0.99 -21.25 6.51
C ALA A 38 1.35 -20.19 7.57
N GLN A 39 0.39 -19.40 8.01
CA GLN A 39 0.61 -18.29 8.94
C GLN A 39 0.58 -18.75 10.39
N VAL A 40 1.74 -19.15 10.92
CA VAL A 40 1.89 -19.43 12.35
C VAL A 40 1.79 -18.12 13.14
N VAL A 41 0.96 -18.11 14.17
CA VAL A 41 0.73 -16.92 15.01
C VAL A 41 1.28 -17.10 16.42
N THR A 42 1.52 -15.99 17.08
CA THR A 42 1.84 -15.90 18.51
C THR A 42 0.96 -14.84 19.16
N ASP A 43 0.48 -15.16 20.38
CA ASP A 43 -0.31 -14.24 21.21
C ASP A 43 0.58 -13.49 22.21
N ASP A 44 1.91 -13.60 22.14
CA ASP A 44 2.81 -12.87 23.02
C ASP A 44 2.67 -11.36 22.81
N ALA A 45 2.03 -10.68 23.76
CA ALA A 45 1.78 -9.26 23.73
C ALA A 45 3.08 -8.41 23.79
N ARG A 46 4.21 -9.02 24.20
CA ARG A 46 5.51 -8.32 24.28
C ARG A 46 6.15 -8.16 22.90
N VAL A 47 5.79 -9.00 21.96
CA VAL A 47 6.25 -8.88 20.57
C VAL A 47 5.22 -8.10 19.75
N GLY A 48 5.69 -7.25 18.85
CA GLY A 48 4.81 -6.54 17.94
C GLY A 48 5.50 -5.39 17.26
N ARG A 49 5.20 -5.20 15.99
CA ARG A 49 5.62 -4.06 15.20
C ARG A 49 4.43 -3.14 14.98
N LEU A 50 4.50 -1.94 15.56
CA LEU A 50 3.44 -0.94 15.43
C LEU A 50 3.50 -0.28 14.07
N LEU A 51 2.37 -0.26 13.35
CA LEU A 51 2.23 0.46 12.08
C LEU A 51 1.74 1.90 12.27
N THR A 52 1.03 2.18 13.38
CA THR A 52 0.47 3.51 13.64
C THR A 52 1.48 4.66 13.58
N PRO A 53 2.70 4.55 14.12
CA PRO A 53 3.70 5.60 13.96
C PRO A 53 4.06 5.86 12.51
N ARG A 54 4.19 4.80 11.70
CA ARG A 54 4.47 4.90 10.27
C ARG A 54 3.32 5.53 9.50
N VAL A 55 2.09 5.18 9.82
CA VAL A 55 0.90 5.80 9.22
C VAL A 55 0.87 7.30 9.50
N ARG A 56 1.15 7.71 10.74
CA ARG A 56 1.21 9.12 11.12
C ARG A 56 2.33 9.88 10.41
N GLU A 57 3.50 9.26 10.27
CA GLU A 57 4.63 9.86 9.56
C GLU A 57 4.33 10.01 8.07
N ASN A 58 3.82 8.97 7.43
CA ASN A 58 3.38 9.02 6.04
C ASN A 58 2.29 10.09 5.84
N GLY A 59 1.34 10.19 6.77
CA GLY A 59 0.31 11.24 6.76
C GLY A 59 0.90 12.64 6.77
N ARG A 60 1.93 12.90 7.59
CA ARG A 60 2.61 14.20 7.61
C ARG A 60 3.28 14.53 6.28
N VAL A 61 3.90 13.54 5.66
CA VAL A 61 4.52 13.70 4.32
C VAL A 61 3.46 14.01 3.27
N LEU A 62 2.33 13.30 3.27
CA LEU A 62 1.23 13.54 2.33
C LEU A 62 0.63 14.94 2.50
N VAL A 63 0.39 15.39 3.74
CA VAL A 63 -0.08 16.75 4.03
C VAL A 63 0.93 17.80 3.55
N ALA A 64 2.23 17.60 3.82
CA ALA A 64 3.27 18.51 3.37
C ALA A 64 3.35 18.58 1.83
N SER A 65 3.20 17.44 1.15
CA SER A 65 3.16 17.36 -0.31
C SER A 65 1.95 18.12 -0.87
N TYR A 66 0.76 17.91 -0.30
CA TYR A 66 -0.45 18.64 -0.67
C TYR A 66 -0.25 20.15 -0.55
N GLN A 67 0.29 20.61 0.58
CA GLN A 67 0.54 22.04 0.82
C GLN A 67 1.58 22.61 -0.15
N ALA A 68 2.60 21.84 -0.53
CA ALA A 68 3.61 22.26 -1.49
C ALA A 68 3.01 22.40 -2.89
N ILE A 69 2.20 21.44 -3.34
CA ILE A 69 1.52 21.49 -4.64
C ILE A 69 0.51 22.64 -4.66
N ALA A 70 -0.28 22.81 -3.61
CA ALA A 70 -1.25 23.90 -3.51
C ALA A 70 -0.59 25.30 -3.58
N ARG A 71 0.63 25.44 -3.03
CA ARG A 71 1.43 26.66 -3.21
C ARG A 71 1.87 26.85 -4.65
N THR A 72 2.33 25.78 -5.31
CA THR A 72 2.75 25.82 -6.71
C THR A 72 1.62 26.27 -7.63
N ILE A 73 0.40 25.76 -7.38
CA ILE A 73 -0.82 26.18 -8.11
C ILE A 73 -1.11 27.68 -7.87
N ARG A 74 -1.03 28.12 -6.63
CA ARG A 74 -1.27 29.53 -6.26
C ARG A 74 -0.27 30.48 -6.91
N ASP A 75 0.96 30.00 -7.09
CA ASP A 75 2.02 30.74 -7.80
C ASP A 75 1.89 30.66 -9.35
N GLU A 76 0.77 30.13 -9.85
CA GLU A 76 0.46 29.94 -11.28
C GLU A 76 1.54 29.15 -12.05
N LYS A 77 2.25 28.27 -11.36
CA LYS A 77 3.24 27.38 -11.95
C LYS A 77 2.58 26.09 -12.46
N ALA A 78 3.13 25.55 -13.53
CA ALA A 78 2.66 24.28 -14.08
C ALA A 78 2.88 23.12 -13.07
N ILE A 79 1.87 22.26 -12.94
CA ILE A 79 1.92 21.01 -12.17
C ILE A 79 1.72 19.83 -13.10
N THR A 80 2.11 18.64 -12.66
CA THR A 80 1.87 17.40 -13.39
C THR A 80 0.43 16.94 -13.22
N PRO A 81 -0.14 16.15 -14.16
CA PRO A 81 -1.46 15.57 -14.02
C PRO A 81 -1.60 14.70 -12.73
N ALA A 82 -0.53 14.02 -12.33
CA ALA A 82 -0.51 13.27 -11.08
C ALA A 82 -0.63 14.17 -9.83
N ALA A 83 0.00 15.36 -9.86
CA ALA A 83 -0.11 16.33 -8.78
C ALA A 83 -1.51 16.96 -8.71
N GLU A 84 -2.12 17.23 -9.86
CA GLU A 84 -3.50 17.70 -9.97
C GLU A 84 -4.46 16.66 -9.37
N TRP A 85 -4.37 15.42 -9.85
CA TRP A 85 -5.17 14.33 -9.31
C TRP A 85 -5.01 14.16 -7.79
N PHE A 86 -3.79 14.26 -7.29
CA PHE A 86 -3.50 14.14 -5.86
C PHE A 86 -4.18 15.25 -5.04
N VAL A 87 -4.16 16.50 -5.51
CA VAL A 87 -4.80 17.63 -4.82
C VAL A 87 -6.32 17.48 -4.82
N ASP A 88 -6.90 17.10 -5.95
CA ASP A 88 -8.34 16.95 -6.10
C ASP A 88 -8.90 15.84 -5.22
N ASN A 89 -8.12 14.77 -5.00
CA ASN A 89 -8.53 13.61 -4.22
C ASN A 89 -7.93 13.58 -2.80
N PHE A 90 -7.27 14.65 -2.36
CA PHE A 90 -6.60 14.67 -1.05
C PHE A 90 -7.58 14.48 0.12
N HIS A 91 -8.82 14.93 -0.02
CA HIS A 91 -9.86 14.74 0.99
C HIS A 91 -10.09 13.26 1.34
N ILE A 92 -10.03 12.36 0.34
CA ILE A 92 -10.16 10.91 0.55
C ILE A 92 -9.01 10.39 1.40
N ILE A 93 -7.79 10.85 1.11
CA ILE A 93 -6.58 10.45 1.85
C ILE A 93 -6.65 10.92 3.29
N ASP A 94 -7.05 12.18 3.52
CA ASP A 94 -7.16 12.78 4.85
C ASP A 94 -8.24 12.09 5.69
N GLU A 95 -9.38 11.76 5.11
CA GLU A 95 -10.44 11.01 5.75
C GLU A 95 -9.96 9.61 6.17
N GLN A 96 -9.32 8.88 5.28
CA GLN A 96 -8.80 7.55 5.58
C GLN A 96 -7.69 7.58 6.66
N LEU A 97 -6.84 8.60 6.67
CA LEU A 97 -5.83 8.77 7.71
C LEU A 97 -6.46 9.00 9.09
N ARG A 98 -7.52 9.81 9.16
CA ARG A 98 -8.27 10.05 10.40
C ARG A 98 -8.97 8.79 10.88
N GLU A 99 -9.71 8.12 10.00
CA GLU A 99 -10.41 6.89 10.30
C GLU A 99 -9.45 5.83 10.89
N ILE A 100 -8.30 5.57 10.22
CA ILE A 100 -7.30 4.63 10.72
C ILE A 100 -6.80 5.01 12.12
N ILE A 101 -6.63 6.29 12.42
CA ILE A 101 -6.11 6.76 13.71
C ILE A 101 -7.18 6.64 14.81
N ASP A 102 -8.43 6.94 14.47
CA ASP A 102 -9.55 6.97 15.40
C ASP A 102 -10.06 5.57 15.73
N ASP A 103 -10.06 4.66 14.73
CA ASP A 103 -10.55 3.28 14.87
C ASP A 103 -9.56 2.34 15.56
N LEU A 104 -8.30 2.77 15.75
CA LEU A 104 -7.28 1.97 16.42
C LEU A 104 -6.99 2.47 17.86
N PRO A 105 -7.86 2.17 18.84
CA PRO A 105 -7.68 2.64 20.20
C PRO A 105 -6.39 2.09 20.82
N PRO A 106 -5.78 2.84 21.77
CA PRO A 106 -4.59 2.41 22.47
C PRO A 106 -4.78 1.03 23.11
N GLY A 107 -3.87 0.10 22.85
CA GLY A 107 -3.91 -1.26 23.40
C GLY A 107 -4.60 -2.29 22.50
N TYR A 108 -5.50 -1.93 21.59
CA TYR A 108 -6.13 -2.87 20.67
C TYR A 108 -5.10 -3.66 19.85
N TYR A 109 -4.12 -2.96 19.33
CA TYR A 109 -3.05 -3.54 18.53
C TYR A 109 -2.25 -4.63 19.27
N ARG A 110 -2.13 -4.52 20.59
CA ARG A 110 -1.42 -5.52 21.42
C ARG A 110 -2.18 -6.83 21.53
N GLN A 111 -3.50 -6.80 21.42
CA GLN A 111 -4.38 -7.96 21.54
C GLN A 111 -4.48 -8.77 20.25
N LEU A 112 -4.09 -8.18 19.11
CA LEU A 112 -4.13 -8.88 17.84
C LEU A 112 -3.09 -10.01 17.79
N PRO A 113 -3.43 -11.22 17.30
CA PRO A 113 -2.47 -12.28 17.05
C PRO A 113 -1.45 -11.82 16.01
N LYS A 114 -0.16 -12.10 16.28
CA LYS A 114 0.96 -11.66 15.42
C LYS A 114 1.59 -12.85 14.74
N LEU A 115 2.14 -12.61 13.58
CA LEU A 115 2.89 -13.61 12.84
C LEU A 115 4.17 -13.99 13.61
N ALA A 116 4.38 -15.29 13.82
CA ALA A 116 5.53 -15.82 14.54
C ALA A 116 6.78 -15.96 13.65
N SER A 117 6.61 -15.99 12.32
CA SER A 117 7.69 -16.23 11.36
C SER A 117 7.48 -15.47 10.05
N GLY A 118 8.46 -15.56 9.15
CA GLY A 118 8.42 -14.94 7.81
C GLY A 118 8.80 -13.46 7.81
N HIS A 119 8.67 -12.81 6.64
CA HIS A 119 9.06 -11.41 6.43
C HIS A 119 8.18 -10.41 7.18
N LEU A 120 6.91 -10.79 7.47
CA LEU A 120 5.97 -10.01 8.27
C LEU A 120 5.94 -10.45 9.76
N LYS A 121 6.99 -11.13 10.22
CA LYS A 121 7.11 -11.53 11.61
C LYS A 121 6.87 -10.35 12.55
N HIS A 122 6.08 -10.57 13.60
CA HIS A 122 5.67 -9.62 14.64
C HIS A 122 4.67 -8.55 14.16
N TYR A 123 4.26 -8.56 12.91
CA TYR A 123 3.07 -7.80 12.51
C TYR A 123 1.78 -8.56 12.85
N PRO A 124 0.66 -7.88 13.05
CA PRO A 124 -0.63 -8.54 13.18
C PRO A 124 -0.91 -9.45 11.98
N ARG A 125 -1.51 -10.62 12.25
CA ARG A 125 -1.87 -11.58 11.19
C ARG A 125 -2.74 -10.96 10.09
N VAL A 126 -3.65 -10.05 10.47
CA VAL A 126 -4.51 -9.34 9.50
C VAL A 126 -3.71 -8.58 8.45
N ILE A 127 -2.54 -8.04 8.79
CA ILE A 127 -1.65 -7.39 7.83
C ILE A 127 -1.09 -8.41 6.83
N GLY A 128 -0.75 -9.62 7.30
CA GLY A 128 -0.31 -10.70 6.42
C GLY A 128 -1.38 -11.15 5.44
N VAL A 129 -2.64 -11.19 5.89
CA VAL A 129 -3.79 -11.48 5.03
C VAL A 129 -3.99 -10.36 4.02
N ALA A 130 -4.08 -9.11 4.48
CA ALA A 130 -4.26 -7.96 3.58
C ALA A 130 -3.15 -7.88 2.53
N TRP A 131 -1.90 -8.08 2.92
CA TRP A 131 -0.76 -8.08 2.00
C TRP A 131 -0.89 -9.14 0.90
N ALA A 132 -1.35 -10.34 1.25
CA ALA A 132 -1.48 -11.44 0.29
C ALA A 132 -2.62 -11.25 -0.73
N PHE A 133 -3.60 -10.37 -0.44
CA PHE A 133 -4.73 -10.11 -1.34
C PHE A 133 -4.64 -8.77 -2.07
N VAL A 134 -3.77 -7.85 -1.65
CA VAL A 134 -3.68 -6.49 -2.20
C VAL A 134 -2.34 -6.23 -2.90
N ALA A 135 -1.29 -6.95 -2.55
CA ALA A 135 0.04 -6.86 -3.15
C ALA A 135 0.26 -7.90 -4.22
#